data_7d3cbaf77a2afe3da6c6e649d3e10694
#
_entry.id   7d3cbaf77a2afe3da6c6e649d3e10694
#
_cell.length_a   1.000
_cell.length_b   1.000
_cell.length_c   1.000
_cell.angle_alpha   90.00
_cell.angle_beta   90.00
_cell.angle_gamma   90.00
#
_symmetry.space_group_name_H-M   'P 1'
#
loop_
_entity.id
_entity.type
_entity.pdbx_description
1 polymer ?
#
loop_
_entity_poly.entity_id
_entity_poly.type
_entity_poly.pdbx_seq_one_letter_code
_entity_poly.pdbx_strand_id
1 'polypeptide(L)'
;MQYSNHTDNLNRAIAFEVNQKDVTRFGGLAPLMNRARRSGVPAVLARVIDKYTPRDHFNFVYDTEDLINQVLASLAAGMPDFNDVEQLSMDKSFVSALRISNAASAPTLSRFFARFEEKCKHDRMMALAEVKGELSRLTKTDPLRITTPAIMDLIDFTENEAIRILKKRGDKEYFIIDVDSTPVELFGNQNEASYDGHYRCISYLPIFVAINGVPAFVQNAPGAANGAALCLIHIRRLIQKLRESFPGARILVRGDTGYNNAELIRIIVEEGVSYILGYNVRPKDLKAKLFEHIAQEYAADPTSRICMAKEILKEIPLTGLFDEVKPPKRRRKLTSTTAGNKFRCCGFFHNYQAKTWKTPRTVVYRLQFSDQYQEVDARFIQTNLSIEEARTFAKGRGLRKYRALPDESFERDKVNAEASIEIYEEIFCSRGEDERLNCEWKSSCCAARCSLNGFFANSLRMTITLVVMQIMEELRHALLRREQPHKPLKKRRSRKRNTTRAHCAEKRRYGPTIRLIRQFLICVPAKIRELQTRIVFGLPPMPEAWQRRFEILME
;
A
#
# COMPACT_ATOMS: atom_id res chain seq x y z
N MET A 1 11.46 8.55 39.00
CA MET A 1 10.16 8.72 39.68
C MET A 1 9.67 7.35 40.10
N GLN A 2 9.58 7.09 41.40
CA GLN A 2 8.95 5.91 41.95
C GLN A 2 7.44 6.10 41.83
N TYR A 3 6.78 5.25 41.05
CA TYR A 3 5.34 5.14 41.12
C TYR A 3 4.99 4.39 42.40
N SER A 4 4.54 5.13 43.41
CA SER A 4 3.92 4.50 44.59
C SER A 4 2.57 3.95 44.17
N ASN A 5 2.39 2.63 44.21
CA ASN A 5 1.08 1.97 44.13
C ASN A 5 0.28 2.28 45.41
N HIS A 6 -0.38 3.45 45.45
CA HIS A 6 -1.30 3.76 46.51
C HIS A 6 -2.72 3.45 46.06
N THR A 7 -3.30 2.43 46.65
CA THR A 7 -4.72 2.10 46.61
C THR A 7 -5.62 3.24 47.12
N ASP A 8 -5.06 4.23 47.81
CA ASP A 8 -5.75 5.38 48.39
C ASP A 8 -6.28 6.39 47.35
N ASN A 9 -5.94 6.25 46.07
CA ASN A 9 -6.41 7.15 45.01
C ASN A 9 -7.79 6.81 44.46
N LEU A 10 -8.37 5.66 44.82
CA LEU A 10 -9.67 5.20 44.28
C LEU A 10 -10.86 6.07 44.68
N ASN A 11 -10.75 6.84 45.76
CA ASN A 11 -11.84 7.66 46.30
C ASN A 11 -11.63 9.18 46.12
N ARG A 12 -10.62 9.60 45.34
CA ARG A 12 -10.40 11.05 45.07
C ARG A 12 -11.38 11.56 44.03
N ALA A 13 -12.07 12.65 44.33
CA ALA A 13 -12.88 13.35 43.34
C ALA A 13 -12.01 13.86 42.18
N ILE A 14 -12.46 13.60 40.94
CA ILE A 14 -11.81 14.13 39.73
C ILE A 14 -12.41 15.51 39.45
N ALA A 15 -11.57 16.55 39.48
CA ALA A 15 -11.93 17.90 39.07
C ALA A 15 -11.34 18.22 37.69
N PHE A 16 -12.10 18.91 36.86
CA PHE A 16 -11.66 19.41 35.56
C PHE A 16 -11.57 20.92 35.61
N GLU A 17 -10.41 21.46 35.20
CA GLU A 17 -10.19 22.91 35.09
C GLU A 17 -9.82 23.26 33.66
N VAL A 18 -10.53 24.20 33.05
CA VAL A 18 -10.26 24.74 31.71
C VAL A 18 -9.48 26.03 31.83
N ASN A 19 -8.26 25.95 32.34
CA ASN A 19 -7.41 27.12 32.63
C ASN A 19 -6.05 27.10 31.89
N GLN A 20 -5.77 26.06 31.10
CA GLN A 20 -4.51 25.92 30.38
C GLN A 20 -4.54 26.73 29.08
N LYS A 21 -3.82 27.84 29.08
CA LYS A 21 -3.55 28.64 27.89
C LYS A 21 -2.31 28.12 27.17
N ASP A 22 -2.24 28.35 25.85
CA ASP A 22 -1.07 28.05 25.03
C ASP A 22 -0.67 26.56 24.99
N VAL A 23 -1.65 25.67 25.02
CA VAL A 23 -1.44 24.23 24.86
C VAL A 23 -2.02 23.80 23.52
N THR A 24 -1.24 22.98 22.77
CA THR A 24 -1.68 22.31 21.55
C THR A 24 -1.63 20.80 21.74
N ARG A 25 -2.45 20.08 21.01
CA ARG A 25 -2.35 18.61 20.87
C ARG A 25 -1.53 18.16 19.67
N PHE A 26 -0.99 19.08 18.87
CA PHE A 26 -0.29 18.80 17.61
C PHE A 26 1.17 19.28 17.62
N GLY A 27 1.88 19.06 18.71
CA GLY A 27 3.26 19.56 18.89
C GLY A 27 4.26 19.10 17.81
N GLY A 28 4.00 17.97 17.15
CA GLY A 28 4.83 17.47 16.06
C GLY A 28 4.41 17.90 14.66
N LEU A 29 3.31 18.67 14.53
CA LEU A 29 2.81 19.04 13.20
C LEU A 29 3.70 20.08 12.52
N ALA A 30 4.19 21.08 13.27
CA ALA A 30 5.08 22.11 12.74
C ALA A 30 6.38 21.51 12.17
N PRO A 31 7.15 20.66 12.89
CA PRO A 31 8.32 20.01 12.31
C PRO A 31 7.98 19.11 11.10
N LEU A 32 6.86 18.40 11.09
CA LEU A 32 6.45 17.61 9.92
C LEU A 32 6.22 18.49 8.69
N MET A 33 5.49 19.59 8.83
CA MET A 33 5.22 20.52 7.73
C MET A 33 6.48 21.23 7.26
N ASN A 34 7.40 21.55 8.18
CA ASN A 34 8.72 22.08 7.81
C ASN A 34 9.53 21.07 6.98
N ARG A 35 9.47 19.79 7.35
CA ARG A 35 10.11 18.72 6.58
C ARG A 35 9.48 18.58 5.17
N ALA A 36 8.17 18.62 5.06
CA ALA A 36 7.46 18.60 3.77
C ALA A 36 7.85 19.80 2.89
N ARG A 37 7.93 21.01 3.46
CA ARG A 37 8.38 22.21 2.71
C ARG A 37 9.83 22.11 2.27
N ARG A 38 10.75 21.64 3.13
CA ARG A 38 12.16 21.44 2.75
C ARG A 38 12.32 20.46 1.58
N SER A 39 11.43 19.48 1.46
CA SER A 39 11.42 18.57 0.31
C SER A 39 10.88 19.22 -0.98
N GLY A 40 10.25 20.37 -0.90
CA GLY A 40 9.63 21.08 -2.02
C GLY A 40 8.27 20.51 -2.46
N VAL A 41 7.81 19.43 -1.82
CA VAL A 41 6.60 18.69 -2.23
C VAL A 41 5.35 19.57 -2.33
N PRO A 42 4.99 20.42 -1.32
CA PRO A 42 3.80 21.26 -1.42
C PRO A 42 3.89 22.28 -2.56
N ALA A 43 5.04 22.93 -2.73
CA ALA A 43 5.24 23.94 -3.77
C ALA A 43 5.19 23.34 -5.19
N VAL A 44 5.73 22.13 -5.39
CA VAL A 44 5.66 21.45 -6.69
C VAL A 44 4.23 21.02 -6.99
N LEU A 45 3.52 20.45 -6.01
CA LEU A 45 2.12 20.06 -6.16
C LEU A 45 1.23 21.28 -6.47
N ALA A 46 1.45 22.40 -5.79
CA ALA A 46 0.74 23.64 -6.07
C ALA A 46 0.93 24.11 -7.53
N ARG A 47 2.17 24.09 -8.03
CA ARG A 47 2.46 24.45 -9.43
C ARG A 47 1.78 23.52 -10.43
N VAL A 48 1.71 22.21 -10.15
CA VAL A 48 0.99 21.26 -10.99
C VAL A 48 -0.50 21.61 -11.07
N ILE A 49 -1.11 22.00 -9.95
CA ILE A 49 -2.51 22.38 -9.91
C ILE A 49 -2.75 23.75 -10.57
N ASP A 50 -1.87 24.73 -10.31
CA ASP A 50 -1.98 26.09 -10.87
C ASP A 50 -1.85 26.12 -12.40
N LYS A 51 -1.17 25.16 -13.01
CA LYS A 51 -1.15 24.98 -14.46
C LYS A 51 -2.56 24.88 -15.06
N TYR A 52 -3.51 24.33 -14.31
CA TYR A 52 -4.88 24.07 -14.76
C TYR A 52 -5.91 25.01 -14.12
N THR A 53 -5.68 25.41 -12.89
CA THR A 53 -6.57 26.29 -12.12
C THR A 53 -5.80 27.40 -11.42
N PRO A 54 -5.18 28.32 -12.18
CA PRO A 54 -4.31 29.34 -11.62
C PRO A 54 -5.06 30.23 -10.63
N ARG A 55 -4.33 30.64 -9.59
CA ARG A 55 -4.81 31.58 -8.58
C ARG A 55 -3.88 32.78 -8.53
N ASP A 56 -4.43 33.96 -8.79
CA ASP A 56 -3.69 35.20 -8.69
C ASP A 56 -3.94 35.88 -7.32
N HIS A 57 -2.96 36.62 -6.85
CA HIS A 57 -3.03 37.31 -5.55
C HIS A 57 -4.03 38.47 -5.51
N PHE A 58 -4.53 38.92 -6.67
CA PHE A 58 -5.51 40.01 -6.72
C PHE A 58 -6.94 39.53 -6.39
N ASN A 59 -7.22 38.26 -6.78
CA ASN A 59 -8.56 37.69 -6.64
C ASN A 59 -8.70 36.71 -5.48
N PHE A 60 -7.57 36.25 -4.89
CA PHE A 60 -7.58 35.21 -3.87
C PHE A 60 -6.71 35.59 -2.66
N VAL A 61 -7.27 35.40 -1.46
CA VAL A 61 -6.56 35.62 -0.18
C VAL A 61 -5.48 34.57 0.06
N TYR A 62 -5.72 33.33 -0.38
CA TYR A 62 -4.81 32.20 -0.23
C TYR A 62 -4.32 31.75 -1.60
N ASP A 63 -3.03 31.53 -1.74
CA ASP A 63 -2.49 30.86 -2.92
C ASP A 63 -2.77 29.34 -2.88
N THR A 64 -2.40 28.64 -3.93
CA THR A 64 -2.62 27.19 -4.02
C THR A 64 -1.76 26.43 -3.02
N GLU A 65 -0.53 26.88 -2.77
CA GLU A 65 0.36 26.22 -1.81
C GLU A 65 -0.18 26.35 -0.37
N ASP A 66 -0.75 27.48 -0.01
CA ASP A 66 -1.41 27.69 1.29
C ASP A 66 -2.55 26.67 1.50
N LEU A 67 -3.43 26.52 0.52
CA LEU A 67 -4.54 25.57 0.58
C LEU A 67 -4.07 24.12 0.63
N ILE A 68 -3.06 23.77 -0.15
CA ILE A 68 -2.45 22.44 -0.15
C ILE A 68 -1.80 22.15 1.21
N ASN A 69 -1.01 23.08 1.75
CA ASN A 69 -0.39 22.92 3.06
C ASN A 69 -1.44 22.70 4.16
N GLN A 70 -2.55 23.41 4.09
CA GLN A 70 -3.65 23.28 5.04
C GLN A 70 -4.29 21.89 4.98
N VAL A 71 -4.59 21.37 3.78
CA VAL A 71 -5.15 20.04 3.60
C VAL A 71 -4.15 18.97 4.01
N LEU A 72 -2.87 19.10 3.64
CA LEU A 72 -1.80 18.17 4.06
C LEU A 72 -1.68 18.10 5.59
N ALA A 73 -1.67 19.27 6.26
CA ALA A 73 -1.58 19.35 7.72
C ALA A 73 -2.79 18.70 8.41
N SER A 74 -4.01 18.98 7.93
CA SER A 74 -5.24 18.38 8.44
C SER A 74 -5.22 16.86 8.33
N LEU A 75 -4.89 16.33 7.17
CA LEU A 75 -4.82 14.90 6.93
C LEU A 75 -3.72 14.22 7.76
N ALA A 76 -2.55 14.88 7.90
CA ALA A 76 -1.46 14.40 8.74
C ALA A 76 -1.89 14.33 10.22
N ALA A 77 -2.66 15.31 10.69
CA ALA A 77 -3.26 15.34 12.02
C ALA A 77 -4.39 14.31 12.22
N GLY A 78 -4.90 13.71 11.12
CA GLY A 78 -6.00 12.74 11.15
C GLY A 78 -7.38 13.39 11.11
N MET A 79 -7.46 14.62 10.60
CA MET A 79 -8.68 15.41 10.44
C MET A 79 -9.10 15.40 8.96
N PRO A 80 -10.04 14.51 8.58
CA PRO A 80 -10.34 14.26 7.16
C PRO A 80 -11.26 15.27 6.52
N ASP A 81 -12.11 15.95 7.29
CA ASP A 81 -13.15 16.82 6.76
C ASP A 81 -12.73 18.29 6.75
N PHE A 82 -13.24 19.05 5.79
CA PHE A 82 -12.93 20.48 5.72
C PHE A 82 -13.49 21.26 6.92
N ASN A 83 -14.57 20.78 7.53
CA ASN A 83 -15.12 21.37 8.76
C ASN A 83 -14.16 21.20 9.96
N ASP A 84 -13.33 20.15 9.95
CA ASP A 84 -12.31 19.97 10.98
C ASP A 84 -11.26 21.07 10.95
N VAL A 85 -11.05 21.69 9.77
CA VAL A 85 -10.10 22.79 9.59
C VAL A 85 -10.45 24.00 10.44
N GLU A 86 -11.74 24.29 10.62
CA GLU A 86 -12.18 25.40 11.49
C GLU A 86 -11.79 25.15 12.94
N GLN A 87 -11.90 23.91 13.41
CA GLN A 87 -11.45 23.52 14.74
C GLN A 87 -9.92 23.57 14.86
N LEU A 88 -9.22 23.13 13.81
CA LEU A 88 -7.76 23.17 13.76
C LEU A 88 -7.22 24.61 13.71
N SER A 89 -7.95 25.53 13.08
CA SER A 89 -7.54 26.93 12.97
C SER A 89 -7.44 27.63 14.34
N MET A 90 -8.16 27.13 15.34
CA MET A 90 -8.06 27.62 16.72
C MET A 90 -6.82 27.11 17.45
N ASP A 91 -6.10 26.13 16.89
CA ASP A 91 -4.89 25.58 17.47
C ASP A 91 -3.67 26.34 16.95
N LYS A 92 -2.94 27.00 17.85
CA LYS A 92 -1.74 27.78 17.51
C LYS A 92 -0.66 26.96 16.79
N SER A 93 -0.54 25.67 17.11
CA SER A 93 0.42 24.80 16.45
C SER A 93 0.06 24.54 14.99
N PHE A 94 -1.22 24.38 14.69
CA PHE A 94 -1.71 24.23 13.32
C PHE A 94 -1.42 25.48 12.50
N VAL A 95 -1.80 26.66 13.00
CA VAL A 95 -1.53 27.94 12.34
C VAL A 95 -0.03 28.16 12.14
N SER A 96 0.77 27.89 13.17
CA SER A 96 2.24 27.97 13.09
C SER A 96 2.82 27.01 12.04
N ALA A 97 2.30 25.77 11.97
CA ALA A 97 2.72 24.78 10.96
C ALA A 97 2.45 25.26 9.53
N LEU A 98 1.35 25.99 9.33
CA LEU A 98 0.99 26.53 8.03
C LEU A 98 1.77 27.80 7.64
N ARG A 99 2.38 28.50 8.61
CA ARG A 99 3.04 29.81 8.41
C ARG A 99 2.14 30.86 7.77
N ILE A 100 0.86 30.79 8.03
CA ILE A 100 -0.17 31.76 7.58
C ILE A 100 -0.80 32.43 8.79
N SER A 101 -1.34 33.63 8.59
CA SER A 101 -2.02 34.37 9.66
C SER A 101 -3.35 33.74 10.05
N ASN A 102 -4.10 33.26 9.08
CA ASN A 102 -5.40 32.63 9.25
C ASN A 102 -5.54 31.40 8.35
N ALA A 103 -6.28 30.40 8.80
CA ALA A 103 -6.61 29.25 7.97
C ALA A 103 -7.83 29.57 7.05
N ALA A 104 -7.83 29.02 5.85
CA ALA A 104 -8.97 29.12 4.94
C ALA A 104 -10.16 28.32 5.51
N SER A 105 -11.36 28.87 5.35
CA SER A 105 -12.59 28.22 5.80
C SER A 105 -12.94 26.99 4.97
N ALA A 106 -13.78 26.09 5.50
CA ALA A 106 -14.28 24.92 4.79
C ALA A 106 -14.93 25.26 3.44
N PRO A 107 -15.78 26.33 3.30
CA PRO A 107 -16.28 26.74 1.99
C PRO A 107 -15.18 27.18 1.01
N THR A 108 -14.09 27.79 1.49
CA THR A 108 -12.96 28.18 0.63
C THR A 108 -12.23 26.95 0.08
N LEU A 109 -11.97 25.96 0.92
CA LEU A 109 -11.40 24.68 0.48
C LEU A 109 -12.35 23.96 -0.48
N SER A 110 -13.64 23.90 -0.19
CA SER A 110 -14.62 23.27 -1.06
C SER A 110 -14.64 23.92 -2.45
N ARG A 111 -14.61 25.26 -2.54
CA ARG A 111 -14.52 25.97 -3.82
C ARG A 111 -13.21 25.71 -4.58
N PHE A 112 -12.10 25.54 -3.87
CA PHE A 112 -10.83 25.16 -4.49
C PHE A 112 -10.92 23.82 -5.22
N PHE A 113 -11.46 22.80 -4.57
CA PHE A 113 -11.66 21.48 -5.19
C PHE A 113 -12.73 21.51 -6.30
N ALA A 114 -13.78 22.30 -6.14
CA ALA A 114 -14.82 22.46 -7.16
C ALA A 114 -14.28 23.09 -8.45
N ARG A 115 -13.40 24.09 -8.37
CA ARG A 115 -12.73 24.66 -9.55
C ARG A 115 -11.92 23.63 -10.30
N PHE A 116 -11.19 22.77 -9.59
CA PHE A 116 -10.43 21.68 -10.21
C PHE A 116 -11.36 20.68 -10.90
N GLU A 117 -12.49 20.33 -10.28
CA GLU A 117 -13.54 19.47 -10.88
C GLU A 117 -14.04 20.06 -12.18
N GLU A 118 -14.44 21.35 -12.18
CA GLU A 118 -15.01 22.01 -13.37
C GLU A 118 -13.99 22.10 -14.52
N LYS A 119 -12.71 22.36 -14.22
CA LYS A 119 -11.64 22.34 -15.23
C LYS A 119 -11.49 20.96 -15.84
N CYS A 120 -11.43 19.91 -15.02
CA CYS A 120 -11.28 18.53 -15.53
C CYS A 120 -12.51 18.09 -16.33
N LYS A 121 -13.72 18.46 -15.92
CA LYS A 121 -14.95 18.21 -16.71
C LYS A 121 -14.88 18.89 -18.07
N HIS A 122 -14.46 20.16 -18.09
CA HIS A 122 -14.32 20.90 -19.35
C HIS A 122 -13.30 20.20 -20.27
N ASP A 123 -12.12 19.85 -19.78
CA ASP A 123 -11.10 19.17 -20.59
C ASP A 123 -11.59 17.80 -21.10
N ARG A 124 -12.32 17.05 -20.27
CA ARG A 124 -12.97 15.81 -20.68
C ARG A 124 -13.99 16.03 -21.79
N MET A 125 -14.81 17.06 -21.69
CA MET A 125 -15.79 17.40 -22.73
C MET A 125 -15.11 17.78 -24.05
N MET A 126 -14.04 18.56 -24.00
CA MET A 126 -13.26 18.90 -25.20
C MET A 126 -12.66 17.65 -25.87
N ALA A 127 -12.00 16.78 -25.09
CA ALA A 127 -11.45 15.54 -25.61
C ALA A 127 -12.52 14.62 -26.22
N LEU A 128 -13.72 14.54 -25.64
CA LEU A 128 -14.84 13.80 -26.19
C LEU A 128 -15.36 14.41 -27.50
N ALA A 129 -15.40 15.71 -27.60
CA ALA A 129 -15.83 16.39 -28.82
C ALA A 129 -14.86 16.13 -29.99
N GLU A 130 -13.54 16.10 -29.73
CA GLU A 130 -12.51 15.78 -30.73
C GLU A 130 -12.71 14.40 -31.36
N VAL A 131 -13.10 13.39 -30.57
CA VAL A 131 -13.34 12.03 -31.04
C VAL A 131 -14.80 11.78 -31.43
N LYS A 132 -15.64 12.82 -31.45
CA LYS A 132 -17.11 12.71 -31.66
C LYS A 132 -17.75 11.65 -30.74
N GLY A 133 -17.24 11.55 -29.52
CA GLY A 133 -17.65 10.56 -28.53
C GLY A 133 -18.73 11.07 -27.60
N GLU A 134 -19.45 10.15 -26.96
CA GLU A 134 -20.44 10.42 -25.92
C GLU A 134 -20.02 9.76 -24.62
N LEU A 135 -20.05 10.48 -23.51
CA LEU A 135 -19.68 9.97 -22.19
C LEU A 135 -20.50 8.73 -21.78
N SER A 136 -21.76 8.67 -22.19
CA SER A 136 -22.66 7.54 -21.92
C SER A 136 -22.20 6.23 -22.55
N ARG A 137 -21.48 6.30 -23.67
CA ARG A 137 -21.00 5.13 -24.43
C ARG A 137 -19.62 4.63 -23.97
N LEU A 138 -18.90 5.42 -23.18
CA LEU A 138 -17.59 5.00 -22.65
C LEU A 138 -17.73 3.93 -21.58
N THR A 139 -16.82 2.96 -21.58
CA THR A 139 -16.71 2.00 -20.46
C THR A 139 -16.30 2.71 -19.16
N LYS A 140 -16.46 2.05 -18.03
CA LYS A 140 -16.08 2.62 -16.73
C LYS A 140 -14.58 2.83 -16.55
N THR A 141 -13.77 2.16 -17.37
CA THR A 141 -12.29 2.26 -17.40
C THR A 141 -11.76 2.96 -18.62
N ASP A 142 -12.62 3.55 -19.44
CA ASP A 142 -12.16 4.29 -20.61
C ASP A 142 -11.29 5.48 -20.17
N PRO A 143 -10.10 5.67 -20.77
CA PRO A 143 -9.22 6.79 -20.43
C PRO A 143 -9.89 8.16 -20.51
N LEU A 144 -10.73 8.40 -21.53
CA LEU A 144 -11.44 9.68 -21.68
C LEU A 144 -12.46 9.95 -20.55
N ARG A 145 -12.90 8.89 -19.85
CA ARG A 145 -13.81 9.05 -18.70
C ARG A 145 -13.08 9.44 -17.42
N ILE A 146 -11.92 8.84 -17.16
CA ILE A 146 -11.25 8.85 -15.85
C ILE A 146 -9.98 9.67 -15.80
N THR A 147 -9.41 10.02 -16.96
CA THR A 147 -8.18 10.82 -17.05
C THR A 147 -8.44 12.16 -17.73
N THR A 148 -7.67 13.15 -17.33
CA THR A 148 -7.52 14.45 -18.00
C THR A 148 -6.04 14.83 -17.94
N PRO A 149 -5.57 15.82 -18.69
CA PRO A 149 -4.19 16.29 -18.57
C PRO A 149 -3.80 16.63 -17.13
N ALA A 150 -4.71 17.25 -16.37
CA ALA A 150 -4.48 17.57 -14.96
C ALA A 150 -4.30 16.32 -14.08
N ILE A 151 -5.11 15.28 -14.27
CA ILE A 151 -4.97 14.00 -13.54
C ILE A 151 -3.66 13.31 -13.92
N MET A 152 -3.28 13.32 -15.20
CA MET A 152 -2.02 12.72 -15.65
C MET A 152 -0.79 13.42 -15.05
N ASP A 153 -0.80 14.75 -14.98
CA ASP A 153 0.28 15.52 -14.36
C ASP A 153 0.35 15.29 -12.84
N LEU A 154 -0.79 15.10 -12.16
CA LEU A 154 -0.81 14.71 -10.74
C LEU A 154 -0.22 13.32 -10.51
N ILE A 155 -0.52 12.35 -11.39
CA ILE A 155 0.07 11.01 -11.34
C ILE A 155 1.58 11.10 -11.59
N ASP A 156 1.99 11.86 -12.60
CA ASP A 156 3.40 12.08 -12.92
C ASP A 156 4.16 12.68 -11.74
N PHE A 157 3.58 13.67 -11.07
CA PHE A 157 4.13 14.28 -9.86
C PHE A 157 4.34 13.24 -8.74
N THR A 158 3.32 12.43 -8.43
CA THR A 158 3.41 11.45 -7.33
C THR A 158 4.38 10.30 -7.64
N GLU A 159 4.50 9.90 -8.92
CA GLU A 159 5.53 8.96 -9.38
C GLU A 159 6.95 9.53 -9.20
N ASN A 160 7.15 10.80 -9.54
CA ASN A 160 8.43 11.48 -9.36
C ASN A 160 8.81 11.56 -7.87
N GLU A 161 7.84 11.83 -7.00
CA GLU A 161 8.06 11.81 -5.56
C GLU A 161 8.41 10.41 -5.04
N ALA A 162 7.74 9.37 -5.52
CA ALA A 162 8.10 7.99 -5.17
C ALA A 162 9.54 7.66 -5.59
N ILE A 163 9.94 8.05 -6.81
CA ILE A 163 11.31 7.89 -7.32
C ILE A 163 12.31 8.66 -6.45
N ARG A 164 11.99 9.90 -6.07
CA ARG A 164 12.82 10.70 -5.17
C ARG A 164 13.04 9.99 -3.82
N ILE A 165 11.97 9.44 -3.24
CA ILE A 165 12.02 8.68 -1.98
C ILE A 165 12.86 7.41 -2.15
N LEU A 166 12.69 6.66 -3.26
CA LEU A 166 13.46 5.47 -3.57
C LEU A 166 14.96 5.78 -3.70
N LYS A 167 15.33 6.86 -4.42
CA LYS A 167 16.72 7.34 -4.53
C LYS A 167 17.30 7.70 -3.16
N LYS A 168 16.56 8.46 -2.36
CA LYS A 168 16.96 8.84 -0.99
C LYS A 168 17.11 7.62 -0.07
N ARG A 169 16.28 6.59 -0.28
CA ARG A 169 16.36 5.32 0.43
C ARG A 169 17.57 4.49 0.02
N GLY A 170 18.11 4.71 -1.17
CA GLY A 170 19.26 4.00 -1.73
C GLY A 170 18.88 2.75 -2.54
N ASP A 171 17.63 2.65 -3.01
CA ASP A 171 17.23 1.63 -3.98
C ASP A 171 17.96 1.87 -5.31
N LYS A 172 18.44 0.80 -5.96
CA LYS A 172 19.31 0.94 -7.14
C LYS A 172 18.98 0.00 -8.30
N GLU A 173 18.67 -1.26 -8.02
CA GLU A 173 18.68 -2.31 -9.04
C GLU A 173 17.35 -3.08 -9.12
N TYR A 174 16.78 -3.48 -7.99
CA TYR A 174 15.60 -4.37 -7.96
C TYR A 174 14.34 -3.61 -7.57
N PHE A 175 13.36 -3.57 -8.47
CA PHE A 175 12.10 -2.85 -8.27
C PHE A 175 10.91 -3.78 -8.43
N ILE A 176 10.05 -3.84 -7.44
CA ILE A 176 8.75 -4.49 -7.50
C ILE A 176 7.70 -3.39 -7.63
N ILE A 177 6.96 -3.43 -8.73
CA ILE A 177 5.77 -2.61 -8.92
C ILE A 177 4.58 -3.44 -8.46
N ASP A 178 3.98 -3.06 -7.37
CA ASP A 178 2.79 -3.68 -6.83
C ASP A 178 1.55 -2.92 -7.29
N VAL A 179 0.61 -3.66 -7.87
CA VAL A 179 -0.66 -3.12 -8.35
C VAL A 179 -1.82 -3.76 -7.61
N ASP A 180 -2.70 -2.93 -7.07
CA ASP A 180 -3.87 -3.38 -6.33
C ASP A 180 -5.04 -2.41 -6.53
N SER A 181 -6.27 -2.91 -6.45
CA SER A 181 -7.48 -2.11 -6.45
C SER A 181 -8.15 -2.22 -5.09
N THR A 182 -8.61 -1.10 -4.59
CA THR A 182 -9.24 -1.10 -3.27
C THR A 182 -10.52 -0.27 -3.29
N PRO A 183 -11.70 -0.84 -2.95
CA PRO A 183 -12.94 -0.11 -3.00
C PRO A 183 -12.96 0.99 -1.93
N VAL A 184 -13.50 2.13 -2.30
CA VAL A 184 -13.87 3.22 -1.39
C VAL A 184 -15.38 3.35 -1.44
N GLU A 185 -16.04 2.86 -0.39
CA GLU A 185 -17.49 2.91 -0.26
C GLU A 185 -17.99 4.36 -0.19
N LEU A 186 -19.09 4.63 -0.88
CA LEU A 186 -19.69 5.95 -1.00
C LEU A 186 -21.12 5.92 -0.42
N PHE A 187 -21.45 6.93 0.33
CA PHE A 187 -22.74 7.04 1.04
C PHE A 187 -23.62 8.18 0.51
N GLY A 188 -23.19 8.85 -0.56
CA GLY A 188 -23.91 9.95 -1.17
C GLY A 188 -23.99 9.83 -2.69
N ASN A 189 -24.46 10.88 -3.35
CA ASN A 189 -24.63 10.95 -4.81
C ASN A 189 -23.36 11.51 -5.49
N GLN A 190 -22.21 10.90 -5.24
CA GLN A 190 -20.98 11.32 -5.89
C GLN A 190 -21.00 10.99 -7.40
N ASN A 191 -20.49 11.91 -8.21
CA ASN A 191 -20.38 11.71 -9.65
C ASN A 191 -19.51 10.49 -9.96
N GLU A 192 -19.89 9.73 -11.00
CA GLU A 192 -19.22 8.50 -11.44
C GLU A 192 -19.23 7.35 -10.40
N ALA A 193 -19.96 7.48 -9.28
CA ALA A 193 -20.19 6.37 -8.37
C ALA A 193 -20.90 5.22 -9.12
N SER A 194 -20.52 3.98 -8.82
CA SER A 194 -21.19 2.83 -9.40
C SER A 194 -21.17 1.63 -8.45
N TYR A 195 -22.12 0.71 -8.68
CA TYR A 195 -22.20 -0.51 -7.89
C TYR A 195 -21.04 -1.45 -8.23
N ASP A 196 -20.32 -1.86 -7.21
CA ASP A 196 -19.28 -2.88 -7.29
C ASP A 196 -19.88 -4.24 -6.93
N GLY A 197 -19.98 -5.13 -7.91
CA GLY A 197 -20.58 -6.46 -7.73
C GLY A 197 -19.73 -7.39 -6.87
N HIS A 198 -18.42 -7.18 -6.77
CA HIS A 198 -17.52 -7.98 -5.94
C HIS A 198 -17.65 -7.60 -4.45
N TYR A 199 -17.65 -6.30 -4.15
CA TYR A 199 -17.75 -5.77 -2.80
C TYR A 199 -19.19 -5.50 -2.35
N ARG A 200 -20.15 -5.51 -3.28
CA ARG A 200 -21.60 -5.31 -3.05
C ARG A 200 -21.94 -3.96 -2.42
N CYS A 201 -21.30 -2.90 -2.86
CA CYS A 201 -21.54 -1.53 -2.40
C CYS A 201 -21.45 -0.55 -3.58
N ILE A 202 -22.02 0.65 -3.38
CA ILE A 202 -21.75 1.79 -4.26
C ILE A 202 -20.38 2.34 -3.88
N SER A 203 -19.48 2.43 -4.85
CA SER A 203 -18.09 2.79 -4.55
C SER A 203 -17.39 3.50 -5.70
N TYR A 204 -16.22 4.06 -5.39
CA TYR A 204 -15.10 4.17 -6.31
C TYR A 204 -14.20 2.94 -6.16
N LEU A 205 -13.46 2.62 -7.23
CA LEU A 205 -12.45 1.56 -7.24
C LEU A 205 -11.08 2.14 -7.64
N PRO A 206 -10.46 2.97 -6.80
CA PRO A 206 -9.12 3.45 -7.11
C PRO A 206 -8.14 2.29 -7.24
N ILE A 207 -7.31 2.36 -8.29
CA ILE A 207 -6.10 1.54 -8.39
C ILE A 207 -4.99 2.23 -7.60
N PHE A 208 -4.33 1.47 -6.75
CA PHE A 208 -3.21 1.92 -5.94
C PHE A 208 -1.95 1.21 -6.41
N VAL A 209 -0.92 1.97 -6.73
CA VAL A 209 0.36 1.43 -7.19
C VAL A 209 1.47 1.85 -6.25
N ALA A 210 2.30 0.87 -5.85
CA ALA A 210 3.48 1.09 -5.04
C ALA A 210 4.73 0.51 -5.71
N ILE A 211 5.89 1.09 -5.42
CA ILE A 211 7.19 0.62 -5.90
C ILE A 211 8.05 0.31 -4.69
N ASN A 212 8.39 -0.96 -4.48
CA ASN A 212 9.18 -1.37 -3.32
C ASN A 212 8.59 -0.91 -1.98
N GLY A 213 7.27 -0.87 -1.85
CA GLY A 213 6.58 -0.41 -0.66
C GLY A 213 6.54 1.12 -0.49
N VAL A 214 6.90 1.89 -1.52
CA VAL A 214 6.68 3.34 -1.58
C VAL A 214 5.47 3.61 -2.45
N PRO A 215 4.41 4.27 -1.96
CA PRO A 215 3.27 4.64 -2.78
C PRO A 215 3.70 5.47 -3.99
N ALA A 216 3.32 5.06 -5.20
CA ALA A 216 3.71 5.74 -6.43
C ALA A 216 2.59 6.63 -6.97
N PHE A 217 1.42 6.06 -7.19
CA PHE A 217 0.26 6.83 -7.60
C PHE A 217 -1.06 6.15 -7.22
N VAL A 218 -2.13 6.91 -7.31
CA VAL A 218 -3.50 6.43 -7.24
C VAL A 218 -4.28 6.96 -8.45
N GLN A 219 -5.00 6.06 -9.14
CA GLN A 219 -5.94 6.43 -10.20
C GLN A 219 -7.36 6.12 -9.74
N ASN A 220 -8.18 7.14 -9.54
CA ASN A 220 -9.57 6.95 -9.19
C ASN A 220 -10.37 6.38 -10.39
N ALA A 221 -11.35 5.55 -10.11
CA ALA A 221 -12.26 5.00 -11.11
C ALA A 221 -13.63 4.68 -10.50
N PRO A 222 -14.67 4.55 -11.34
CA PRO A 222 -15.99 4.05 -10.92
C PRO A 222 -15.90 2.65 -10.30
N GLY A 223 -16.76 2.31 -9.35
CA GLY A 223 -16.75 1.02 -8.64
C GLY A 223 -16.86 -0.21 -9.53
N ALA A 224 -17.56 -0.11 -10.68
CA ALA A 224 -17.66 -1.17 -11.67
C ALA A 224 -16.46 -1.24 -12.64
N ALA A 225 -15.39 -0.46 -12.41
CA ALA A 225 -14.23 -0.43 -13.29
C ALA A 225 -13.37 -1.71 -13.15
N ASN A 226 -12.62 -2.03 -14.22
CA ASN A 226 -11.68 -3.14 -14.21
C ASN A 226 -10.27 -2.63 -13.87
N GLY A 227 -9.74 -3.03 -12.71
CA GLY A 227 -8.42 -2.59 -12.23
C GLY A 227 -7.27 -2.93 -13.17
N ALA A 228 -7.31 -4.09 -13.83
CA ALA A 228 -6.28 -4.49 -14.79
C ALA A 228 -6.27 -3.58 -16.04
N ALA A 229 -7.45 -3.16 -16.52
CA ALA A 229 -7.54 -2.22 -17.63
C ALA A 229 -7.02 -0.82 -17.27
N LEU A 230 -7.15 -0.40 -16.01
CA LEU A 230 -6.56 0.84 -15.52
C LEU A 230 -5.02 0.82 -15.57
N CYS A 231 -4.40 -0.33 -15.26
CA CYS A 231 -2.95 -0.47 -15.33
C CYS A 231 -2.40 -0.27 -16.75
N LEU A 232 -3.17 -0.61 -17.79
CA LEU A 232 -2.74 -0.44 -19.18
C LEU A 232 -2.37 1.01 -19.49
N ILE A 233 -3.08 1.96 -18.88
CA ILE A 233 -2.87 3.39 -19.12
C ILE A 233 -1.50 3.86 -18.60
N HIS A 234 -1.02 3.28 -17.50
CA HIS A 234 0.11 3.81 -16.75
C HIS A 234 1.35 2.92 -16.74
N ILE A 235 1.17 1.58 -16.81
CA ILE A 235 2.25 0.64 -16.51
C ILE A 235 3.48 0.79 -17.40
N ARG A 236 3.27 0.96 -18.73
CA ARG A 236 4.38 1.16 -19.69
C ARG A 236 5.20 2.41 -19.36
N ARG A 237 4.50 3.51 -19.13
CA ARG A 237 5.12 4.79 -18.78
C ARG A 237 5.91 4.69 -17.45
N LEU A 238 5.35 4.03 -16.44
CA LEU A 238 6.02 3.84 -15.15
C LEU A 238 7.29 2.99 -15.27
N ILE A 239 7.25 1.91 -16.08
CA ILE A 239 8.42 1.07 -16.35
C ILE A 239 9.52 1.90 -17.02
N GLN A 240 9.20 2.68 -18.05
CA GLN A 240 10.15 3.53 -18.76
C GLN A 240 10.76 4.57 -17.83
N LYS A 241 9.95 5.24 -17.03
CA LYS A 241 10.38 6.23 -16.04
C LYS A 241 11.32 5.65 -14.98
N LEU A 242 11.07 4.41 -14.54
CA LEU A 242 11.97 3.71 -13.61
C LEU A 242 13.32 3.42 -14.27
N ARG A 243 13.35 2.99 -15.54
CA ARG A 243 14.59 2.73 -16.26
C ARG A 243 15.41 4.00 -16.49
N GLU A 244 14.76 5.11 -16.83
CA GLU A 244 15.41 6.40 -16.95
C GLU A 244 16.03 6.86 -15.63
N SER A 245 15.30 6.64 -14.53
CA SER A 245 15.72 7.06 -13.19
C SER A 245 16.76 6.16 -12.55
N PHE A 246 16.79 4.88 -12.93
CA PHE A 246 17.67 3.83 -12.41
C PHE A 246 18.18 2.96 -13.57
N PRO A 247 19.25 3.38 -14.25
CA PRO A 247 19.86 2.57 -15.31
C PRO A 247 20.21 1.16 -14.84
N GLY A 248 19.84 0.16 -15.63
CA GLY A 248 20.02 -1.25 -15.27
C GLY A 248 18.98 -1.82 -14.30
N ALA A 249 17.90 -1.09 -14.03
CA ALA A 249 16.81 -1.55 -13.17
C ALA A 249 16.21 -2.88 -13.64
N ARG A 250 16.16 -3.86 -12.72
CA ARG A 250 15.41 -5.10 -12.88
C ARG A 250 14.04 -4.91 -12.25
N ILE A 251 13.01 -5.01 -13.07
CA ILE A 251 11.64 -4.67 -12.69
C ILE A 251 10.78 -5.91 -12.69
N LEU A 252 9.96 -6.06 -11.65
CA LEU A 252 8.96 -7.09 -11.49
C LEU A 252 7.60 -6.43 -11.24
N VAL A 253 6.60 -6.76 -12.06
CA VAL A 253 5.21 -6.34 -11.82
C VAL A 253 4.48 -7.44 -11.06
N ARG A 254 3.83 -7.10 -9.96
CA ARG A 254 3.13 -8.03 -9.09
C ARG A 254 1.69 -7.55 -8.84
N GLY A 255 0.73 -8.46 -8.96
CA GLY A 255 -0.70 -8.16 -8.74
C GLY A 255 -1.48 -9.40 -8.36
N ASP A 256 -2.71 -9.22 -7.90
CA ASP A 256 -3.62 -10.31 -7.57
C ASP A 256 -4.30 -10.92 -8.82
N THR A 257 -5.30 -11.76 -8.60
CA THR A 257 -6.06 -12.41 -9.69
C THR A 257 -6.88 -11.43 -10.54
N GLY A 258 -7.21 -10.26 -10.00
CA GLY A 258 -7.90 -9.19 -10.71
C GLY A 258 -7.06 -8.57 -11.84
N TYR A 259 -5.73 -8.71 -11.75
CA TYR A 259 -4.77 -8.21 -12.74
C TYR A 259 -4.34 -9.25 -13.77
N ASN A 260 -4.97 -10.42 -13.79
CA ASN A 260 -4.75 -11.40 -14.84
C ASN A 260 -5.41 -10.97 -16.17
N ASN A 261 -4.78 -10.03 -16.85
CA ASN A 261 -5.23 -9.46 -18.11
C ASN A 261 -4.19 -9.73 -19.21
N ALA A 262 -4.64 -10.26 -20.35
CA ALA A 262 -3.74 -10.65 -21.45
C ALA A 262 -2.99 -9.45 -22.03
N GLU A 263 -3.64 -8.29 -22.14
CA GLU A 263 -3.05 -7.07 -22.68
C GLU A 263 -2.01 -6.47 -21.71
N LEU A 264 -2.30 -6.48 -20.40
CA LEU A 264 -1.36 -6.07 -19.37
C LEU A 264 -0.09 -6.94 -19.43
N ILE A 265 -0.26 -8.26 -19.52
CA ILE A 265 0.88 -9.19 -19.64
C ILE A 265 1.65 -8.94 -20.93
N ARG A 266 0.95 -8.67 -22.07
CA ARG A 266 1.61 -8.34 -23.35
C ARG A 266 2.50 -7.11 -23.19
N ILE A 267 1.99 -6.03 -22.61
CA ILE A 267 2.76 -4.80 -22.37
C ILE A 267 3.99 -5.07 -21.50
N ILE A 268 3.82 -5.81 -20.41
CA ILE A 268 4.93 -6.12 -19.48
C ILE A 268 6.02 -6.93 -20.20
N VAL A 269 5.62 -7.92 -21.00
CA VAL A 269 6.56 -8.77 -21.77
C VAL A 269 7.24 -7.99 -22.89
N GLU A 270 6.51 -7.14 -23.61
CA GLU A 270 7.09 -6.25 -24.64
C GLU A 270 8.15 -5.28 -24.06
N GLU A 271 7.91 -4.80 -22.84
CA GLU A 271 8.89 -4.00 -22.11
C GLU A 271 10.06 -4.85 -21.55
N GLY A 272 10.09 -6.17 -21.78
CA GLY A 272 11.14 -7.04 -21.26
C GLY A 272 11.21 -7.06 -19.73
N VAL A 273 10.06 -7.01 -19.07
CA VAL A 273 9.90 -6.97 -17.61
C VAL A 273 9.30 -8.29 -17.12
N SER A 274 9.67 -8.70 -15.92
CA SER A 274 9.12 -9.89 -15.29
C SER A 274 7.80 -9.59 -14.59
N TYR A 275 6.94 -10.61 -14.45
CA TYR A 275 5.69 -10.48 -13.73
C TYR A 275 5.39 -11.69 -12.83
N ILE A 276 4.62 -11.45 -11.76
CA ILE A 276 3.95 -12.48 -10.95
C ILE A 276 2.52 -12.00 -10.71
N LEU A 277 1.56 -12.68 -11.33
CA LEU A 277 0.14 -12.32 -11.21
C LEU A 277 -0.68 -13.50 -10.69
N GLY A 278 -1.64 -13.20 -9.82
CA GLY A 278 -2.60 -14.20 -9.39
C GLY A 278 -3.31 -14.82 -10.60
N TYR A 279 -3.56 -16.12 -10.53
CA TYR A 279 -4.26 -16.85 -11.60
C TYR A 279 -5.47 -17.58 -11.04
N ASN A 280 -6.66 -17.24 -11.53
CA ASN A 280 -7.88 -17.91 -11.12
C ASN A 280 -8.20 -19.02 -12.13
N VAL A 281 -7.86 -20.24 -11.76
CA VAL A 281 -8.11 -21.41 -12.58
C VAL A 281 -9.58 -21.81 -12.46
N ARG A 282 -10.26 -21.99 -13.57
CA ARG A 282 -11.57 -22.66 -13.57
C ARG A 282 -11.36 -24.09 -13.07
N PRO A 283 -12.12 -24.54 -12.04
CA PRO A 283 -11.67 -25.58 -11.11
C PRO A 283 -11.43 -26.98 -11.68
N LYS A 284 -12.05 -27.36 -12.81
CA LYS A 284 -12.11 -28.77 -13.21
C LYS A 284 -10.83 -29.31 -13.85
N ASP A 285 -10.16 -28.54 -14.72
CA ASP A 285 -9.07 -29.12 -15.52
C ASP A 285 -7.70 -29.08 -14.83
N LEU A 286 -7.33 -27.94 -14.22
CA LEU A 286 -6.01 -27.81 -13.64
C LEU A 286 -5.92 -28.43 -12.23
N LYS A 287 -7.00 -28.37 -11.45
CA LYS A 287 -7.06 -29.06 -10.16
C LYS A 287 -6.95 -30.58 -10.36
N ALA A 288 -7.67 -31.15 -11.31
CA ALA A 288 -7.58 -32.57 -11.61
C ALA A 288 -6.16 -32.96 -12.04
N LYS A 289 -5.55 -32.22 -12.98
CA LYS A 289 -4.15 -32.45 -13.39
C LYS A 289 -3.16 -32.29 -12.26
N LEU A 290 -3.35 -31.31 -11.39
CA LEU A 290 -2.54 -31.10 -10.21
C LEU A 290 -2.61 -32.30 -9.26
N PHE A 291 -3.80 -32.81 -9.01
CA PHE A 291 -4.01 -33.96 -8.15
C PHE A 291 -3.42 -35.23 -8.74
N GLU A 292 -3.61 -35.42 -10.03
CA GLU A 292 -3.02 -36.54 -10.74
C GLU A 292 -1.46 -36.49 -10.68
N HIS A 293 -0.88 -35.32 -10.91
CA HIS A 293 0.55 -35.10 -10.81
C HIS A 293 1.10 -35.37 -9.39
N ILE A 294 0.46 -34.82 -8.36
CA ILE A 294 0.86 -35.05 -6.96
C ILE A 294 0.71 -36.54 -6.59
N ALA A 295 -0.35 -37.20 -7.04
CA ALA A 295 -0.55 -38.61 -6.79
C ALA A 295 0.52 -39.47 -7.47
N GLN A 296 0.89 -39.15 -8.72
CA GLN A 296 1.97 -39.82 -9.46
C GLN A 296 3.34 -39.63 -8.81
N GLU A 297 3.67 -38.37 -8.41
CA GLU A 297 4.95 -38.10 -7.75
C GLU A 297 5.03 -38.76 -6.36
N TYR A 298 3.92 -38.74 -5.60
CA TYR A 298 3.87 -39.45 -4.32
C TYR A 298 3.99 -40.96 -4.46
N ALA A 299 3.41 -41.54 -5.51
CA ALA A 299 3.54 -42.98 -5.80
C ALA A 299 4.96 -43.36 -6.25
N ALA A 300 5.64 -42.47 -6.99
CA ALA A 300 7.01 -42.69 -7.47
C ALA A 300 8.06 -42.51 -6.34
N ASP A 301 7.88 -41.48 -5.49
CA ASP A 301 8.78 -41.23 -4.35
C ASP A 301 7.98 -40.70 -3.15
N PRO A 302 7.54 -41.59 -2.24
CA PRO A 302 6.84 -41.18 -1.01
C PRO A 302 7.71 -40.32 -0.09
N THR A 303 9.01 -40.18 -0.39
CA THR A 303 9.92 -39.30 0.36
C THR A 303 10.13 -37.96 -0.29
N SER A 304 9.51 -37.71 -1.45
CA SER A 304 9.59 -36.46 -2.19
C SER A 304 9.24 -35.25 -1.32
N ARG A 305 10.09 -34.22 -1.35
CA ARG A 305 9.92 -32.98 -0.57
C ARG A 305 8.97 -31.97 -1.21
N ILE A 306 8.30 -32.30 -2.28
CA ILE A 306 7.25 -31.46 -2.86
C ILE A 306 6.18 -31.16 -1.81
N CYS A 307 5.98 -32.11 -0.91
CA CYS A 307 5.15 -31.95 0.25
C CYS A 307 5.99 -31.69 1.51
N MET A 308 5.95 -30.48 2.04
CA MET A 308 6.71 -30.07 3.24
C MET A 308 6.28 -30.77 4.55
N ALA A 309 5.34 -31.69 4.53
CA ALA A 309 4.86 -32.41 5.70
C ALA A 309 4.72 -33.90 5.44
N LYS A 310 5.84 -34.60 5.46
CA LYS A 310 5.93 -36.07 5.30
C LYS A 310 5.03 -36.85 6.26
N GLU A 311 4.78 -36.35 7.44
CA GLU A 311 4.06 -37.08 8.49
C GLU A 311 2.55 -37.08 8.27
N ILE A 312 2.00 -36.02 7.72
CA ILE A 312 0.55 -35.86 7.51
C ILE A 312 0.05 -36.68 6.32
N LEU A 313 0.86 -36.81 5.25
CA LEU A 313 0.49 -37.63 4.09
C LEU A 313 0.50 -39.13 4.34
N LYS A 314 1.16 -39.59 5.37
CA LYS A 314 1.13 -41.00 5.77
C LYS A 314 -0.22 -41.42 6.36
N GLU A 315 -0.96 -40.48 6.90
CA GLU A 315 -2.24 -40.74 7.61
C GLU A 315 -3.48 -40.48 6.72
N ILE A 316 -3.32 -39.74 5.62
CA ILE A 316 -4.45 -39.37 4.75
C ILE A 316 -4.24 -40.02 3.37
N PRO A 317 -5.01 -41.05 2.98
CA PRO A 317 -4.96 -41.60 1.64
C PRO A 317 -5.32 -40.49 0.64
N LEU A 318 -4.45 -40.27 -0.36
CA LEU A 318 -4.65 -39.24 -1.41
C LEU A 318 -6.02 -39.37 -2.11
N THR A 319 -6.55 -40.56 -2.24
CA THR A 319 -7.88 -40.86 -2.75
C THR A 319 -9.01 -40.35 -1.88
N GLY A 320 -8.83 -40.33 -0.55
CA GLY A 320 -9.84 -39.81 0.38
C GLY A 320 -9.89 -38.27 0.46
N LEU A 321 -8.87 -37.59 -0.02
CA LEU A 321 -8.82 -36.10 -0.09
C LEU A 321 -9.80 -35.51 -1.14
N PHE A 322 -10.26 -36.33 -2.10
CA PHE A 322 -10.91 -35.84 -3.31
C PHE A 322 -12.38 -36.21 -3.44
N ASP A 323 -12.86 -37.23 -2.73
CA ASP A 323 -14.21 -37.76 -2.98
C ASP A 323 -15.34 -37.14 -2.16
N GLU A 324 -15.08 -36.39 -1.07
CA GLU A 324 -16.16 -35.94 -0.20
C GLU A 324 -16.10 -34.52 0.38
N VAL A 325 -15.25 -33.61 -0.07
CA VAL A 325 -15.20 -32.27 0.51
C VAL A 325 -16.29 -31.38 -0.08
N LYS A 326 -17.48 -31.37 0.53
CA LYS A 326 -18.46 -30.30 0.31
C LYS A 326 -17.91 -28.99 0.86
N PRO A 327 -17.79 -27.93 0.06
CA PRO A 327 -17.29 -26.64 0.56
C PRO A 327 -18.25 -26.14 1.67
N PRO A 328 -17.73 -25.69 2.81
CA PRO A 328 -18.57 -25.12 3.86
C PRO A 328 -19.29 -23.87 3.35
N LYS A 329 -20.56 -23.72 3.74
CA LYS A 329 -21.46 -22.63 3.30
C LYS A 329 -20.98 -21.22 3.69
N ARG A 330 -19.89 -21.07 4.45
CA ARG A 330 -19.23 -19.80 4.79
C ARG A 330 -17.71 -19.98 4.75
N ARG A 331 -17.06 -19.30 3.79
CA ARG A 331 -15.60 -19.16 3.77
C ARG A 331 -15.16 -18.36 5.00
N ARG A 332 -14.71 -19.02 6.06
CA ARG A 332 -13.87 -18.37 7.07
C ARG A 332 -12.46 -18.28 6.49
N LYS A 333 -11.91 -17.06 6.42
CA LYS A 333 -10.49 -16.89 6.11
C LYS A 333 -9.68 -17.70 7.12
N LEU A 334 -8.90 -18.66 6.64
CA LEU A 334 -7.89 -19.35 7.45
C LEU A 334 -6.87 -18.30 7.91
N THR A 335 -7.01 -17.82 9.13
CA THR A 335 -6.03 -16.92 9.73
C THR A 335 -4.87 -17.77 10.27
N SER A 336 -3.67 -17.24 10.24
CA SER A 336 -2.43 -17.89 10.69
C SER A 336 -2.41 -18.29 12.18
N THR A 337 -3.47 -18.00 12.91
CA THR A 337 -3.61 -18.19 14.36
C THR A 337 -4.44 -19.41 14.77
N THR A 338 -5.05 -20.12 13.82
CA THR A 338 -5.75 -21.38 14.16
C THR A 338 -4.74 -22.48 14.42
N ALA A 339 -4.70 -22.95 15.65
CA ALA A 339 -3.89 -24.08 16.09
C ALA A 339 -4.45 -25.37 15.49
N GLY A 340 -3.85 -25.84 14.41
CA GLY A 340 -4.10 -27.13 13.77
C GLY A 340 -2.90 -27.42 12.89
N ASN A 341 -2.61 -28.69 12.66
CA ASN A 341 -1.56 -29.08 11.72
C ASN A 341 -1.94 -28.60 10.32
N LYS A 342 -1.10 -27.79 9.71
CA LYS A 342 -1.27 -27.24 8.37
C LYS A 342 -0.25 -27.85 7.44
N PHE A 343 -0.77 -28.49 6.43
CA PHE A 343 0.04 -28.97 5.33
C PHE A 343 0.07 -27.94 4.22
N ARG A 344 1.25 -27.71 3.64
CA ARG A 344 1.43 -26.78 2.54
C ARG A 344 2.44 -27.35 1.54
N CYS A 345 2.06 -27.39 0.26
CA CYS A 345 2.96 -27.75 -0.80
C CYS A 345 2.90 -26.72 -1.94
N CYS A 346 4.02 -26.54 -2.62
CA CYS A 346 4.15 -25.69 -3.80
C CYS A 346 4.80 -26.46 -4.93
N GLY A 347 4.49 -26.12 -6.17
CA GLY A 347 5.08 -26.71 -7.34
C GLY A 347 4.83 -25.90 -8.61
N PHE A 348 5.30 -26.37 -9.74
CA PHE A 348 5.18 -25.72 -11.04
C PHE A 348 4.43 -26.56 -12.05
N PHE A 349 3.72 -25.86 -12.95
CA PHE A 349 3.43 -26.36 -14.28
C PHE A 349 4.21 -25.52 -15.29
N HIS A 350 5.24 -26.08 -15.86
CA HIS A 350 5.96 -25.46 -16.95
C HIS A 350 5.17 -25.61 -18.26
N ASN A 351 5.23 -24.58 -19.10
CA ASN A 351 4.57 -24.59 -20.40
C ASN A 351 3.05 -24.86 -20.35
N TYR A 352 2.39 -24.46 -19.27
CA TYR A 352 0.95 -24.55 -19.20
C TYR A 352 0.30 -23.55 -20.17
N GLN A 353 -0.63 -24.04 -21.00
CA GLN A 353 -1.36 -23.21 -21.94
C GLN A 353 -2.86 -23.37 -21.71
N ALA A 354 -3.49 -22.32 -21.19
CA ALA A 354 -4.94 -22.23 -21.15
C ALA A 354 -5.51 -22.00 -22.56
N LYS A 355 -6.76 -22.46 -22.83
CA LYS A 355 -7.41 -22.34 -24.15
C LYS A 355 -7.40 -20.90 -24.72
N THR A 356 -7.40 -19.90 -23.84
CA THR A 356 -7.42 -18.47 -24.21
C THR A 356 -6.03 -17.84 -24.32
N TRP A 357 -4.97 -18.56 -24.02
CA TRP A 357 -3.61 -18.02 -24.05
C TRP A 357 -2.96 -18.27 -25.41
N LYS A 358 -2.36 -17.24 -25.98
CA LYS A 358 -1.60 -17.33 -27.24
C LYS A 358 -0.27 -18.08 -27.05
N THR A 359 0.35 -17.97 -25.88
CA THR A 359 1.64 -18.57 -25.55
C THR A 359 1.57 -19.31 -24.22
N PRO A 360 2.32 -20.42 -24.07
CA PRO A 360 2.45 -21.11 -22.79
C PRO A 360 3.08 -20.21 -21.72
N ARG A 361 2.76 -20.46 -20.46
CA ARG A 361 3.28 -19.72 -19.31
C ARG A 361 3.62 -20.68 -18.18
N THR A 362 4.51 -20.26 -17.28
CA THR A 362 4.77 -20.98 -16.04
C THR A 362 3.70 -20.66 -15.02
N VAL A 363 3.04 -21.67 -14.50
CA VAL A 363 2.05 -21.56 -13.42
C VAL A 363 2.65 -22.18 -12.17
N VAL A 364 2.72 -21.41 -11.09
CA VAL A 364 3.13 -21.89 -9.77
C VAL A 364 1.87 -22.12 -8.94
N TYR A 365 1.78 -23.28 -8.29
CA TYR A 365 0.67 -23.58 -7.42
C TYR A 365 1.09 -23.65 -5.95
N ARG A 366 0.14 -23.37 -5.07
CA ARG A 366 0.22 -23.64 -3.65
C ARG A 366 -1.03 -24.39 -3.22
N LEU A 367 -0.85 -25.55 -2.63
CA LEU A 367 -1.88 -26.27 -1.91
C LEU A 367 -1.69 -26.06 -0.41
N GLN A 368 -2.76 -25.84 0.29
CA GLN A 368 -2.78 -25.80 1.73
C GLN A 368 -3.94 -26.64 2.23
N PHE A 369 -3.62 -27.60 3.08
CA PHE A 369 -4.60 -28.43 3.79
C PHE A 369 -4.60 -28.08 5.27
N SER A 370 -5.74 -28.19 5.92
CA SER A 370 -5.88 -28.09 7.36
C SER A 370 -6.70 -29.28 7.83
N ASP A 371 -6.13 -30.05 8.75
CA ASP A 371 -6.78 -31.18 9.40
C ASP A 371 -8.06 -30.77 10.18
N GLN A 372 -8.05 -29.55 10.72
CA GLN A 372 -9.19 -29.03 11.48
C GLN A 372 -10.44 -28.76 10.62
N TYR A 373 -10.26 -28.46 9.32
CA TYR A 373 -11.35 -28.08 8.44
C TYR A 373 -11.57 -29.06 7.29
N GLN A 374 -10.73 -30.08 7.15
CA GLN A 374 -10.72 -31.05 6.05
C GLN A 374 -10.85 -30.38 4.66
N GLU A 375 -10.27 -29.20 4.51
CA GLU A 375 -10.44 -28.34 3.36
C GLU A 375 -9.10 -28.09 2.68
N VAL A 376 -9.06 -28.22 1.35
CA VAL A 376 -7.88 -27.92 0.53
C VAL A 376 -8.05 -26.53 -0.09
N ASP A 377 -7.19 -25.58 0.25
CA ASP A 377 -7.06 -24.28 -0.42
C ASP A 377 -6.00 -24.37 -1.50
N ALA A 378 -6.43 -24.37 -2.76
CA ALA A 378 -5.54 -24.37 -3.92
C ALA A 378 -5.47 -22.96 -4.52
N ARG A 379 -4.28 -22.41 -4.61
CA ARG A 379 -4.03 -21.09 -5.22
C ARG A 379 -2.97 -21.18 -6.30
N PHE A 380 -3.13 -20.36 -7.31
CA PHE A 380 -2.27 -20.36 -8.47
C PHE A 380 -1.79 -18.95 -8.77
N ILE A 381 -0.58 -18.84 -9.28
CA ILE A 381 -0.01 -17.63 -9.86
C ILE A 381 0.62 -17.98 -11.19
N GLN A 382 0.73 -17.02 -12.08
CA GLN A 382 1.45 -17.14 -13.34
C GLN A 382 2.63 -16.18 -13.38
N THR A 383 3.69 -16.59 -14.04
CA THR A 383 4.93 -15.84 -14.11
C THR A 383 5.73 -16.15 -15.36
N ASN A 384 6.57 -15.20 -15.79
CA ASN A 384 7.64 -15.43 -16.77
C ASN A 384 9.03 -15.44 -16.12
N LEU A 385 9.09 -15.34 -14.77
CA LEU A 385 10.38 -15.46 -14.06
C LEU A 385 10.98 -16.85 -14.22
N SER A 386 12.25 -16.91 -14.57
CA SER A 386 13.05 -18.10 -14.36
C SER A 386 13.34 -18.28 -12.85
N ILE A 387 13.74 -19.49 -12.46
CA ILE A 387 14.14 -19.80 -11.07
C ILE A 387 15.31 -18.92 -10.63
N GLU A 388 16.29 -18.76 -11.50
CA GLU A 388 17.48 -17.97 -11.21
C GLU A 388 17.16 -16.47 -11.03
N GLU A 389 16.33 -15.92 -11.91
CA GLU A 389 15.85 -14.55 -11.78
C GLU A 389 15.06 -14.35 -10.50
N ALA A 390 14.17 -15.27 -10.13
CA ALA A 390 13.41 -15.22 -8.89
C ALA A 390 14.31 -15.17 -7.65
N ARG A 391 15.32 -16.03 -7.61
CA ARG A 391 16.33 -16.06 -6.54
C ARG A 391 17.12 -14.77 -6.46
N THR A 392 17.57 -14.29 -7.61
CA THR A 392 18.33 -13.03 -7.72
C THR A 392 17.47 -11.87 -7.24
N PHE A 393 16.19 -11.86 -7.60
CA PHE A 393 15.23 -10.83 -7.18
C PHE A 393 14.97 -10.87 -5.66
N ALA A 394 14.70 -12.06 -5.12
CA ALA A 394 14.48 -12.26 -3.69
C ALA A 394 15.70 -11.82 -2.86
N LYS A 395 16.91 -12.19 -3.31
CA LYS A 395 18.19 -11.80 -2.68
C LYS A 395 18.41 -10.28 -2.78
N GLY A 396 18.26 -9.70 -3.95
CA GLY A 396 18.45 -8.25 -4.20
C GLY A 396 17.48 -7.39 -3.39
N ARG A 397 16.26 -7.87 -3.15
CA ARG A 397 15.26 -7.21 -2.31
C ARG A 397 15.38 -7.53 -0.82
N GLY A 398 16.28 -8.44 -0.42
CA GLY A 398 16.38 -8.88 0.97
C GLY A 398 15.09 -9.53 1.48
N LEU A 399 14.30 -10.12 0.57
CA LEU A 399 13.07 -10.83 0.90
C LEU A 399 13.48 -12.15 1.56
N ARG A 400 13.37 -12.21 2.87
CA ARG A 400 13.77 -13.27 3.79
C ARG A 400 15.24 -13.75 3.67
N LYS A 401 15.74 -14.36 4.72
CA LYS A 401 17.07 -15.00 4.71
C LYS A 401 17.05 -16.15 3.74
N TYR A 402 17.56 -15.91 2.56
CA TYR A 402 17.95 -16.95 1.62
C TYR A 402 18.86 -17.95 2.35
N ARG A 403 18.42 -19.17 2.50
CA ARG A 403 19.33 -20.26 2.85
C ARG A 403 20.04 -20.60 1.55
N ALA A 404 21.33 -20.32 1.49
CA ALA A 404 22.16 -20.85 0.42
C ALA A 404 21.88 -22.34 0.30
N LEU A 405 21.45 -22.79 -0.87
CA LEU A 405 21.33 -24.21 -1.14
C LEU A 405 22.72 -24.79 -1.04
N PRO A 406 22.88 -25.97 -0.41
CA PRO A 406 24.18 -26.68 -0.45
C PRO A 406 24.55 -26.94 -1.91
N ASP A 407 25.81 -26.67 -2.23
CA ASP A 407 26.36 -26.87 -3.56
C ASP A 407 26.17 -28.32 -4.05
N GLU A 408 25.87 -28.44 -5.34
CA GLU A 408 26.17 -29.52 -6.29
C GLU A 408 25.49 -30.89 -6.19
N SER A 409 24.70 -31.23 -5.18
CA SER A 409 24.10 -32.58 -5.10
C SER A 409 22.56 -32.63 -5.21
N PHE A 410 21.91 -31.58 -5.68
CA PHE A 410 20.44 -31.50 -5.74
C PHE A 410 19.88 -32.02 -7.05
N GLU A 411 19.06 -33.07 -6.99
CA GLU A 411 18.18 -33.47 -8.08
C GLU A 411 17.30 -32.32 -8.55
N ARG A 412 17.10 -32.21 -9.86
CA ARG A 412 16.38 -31.13 -10.55
C ARG A 412 15.00 -30.82 -9.94
N ASP A 413 14.34 -31.86 -9.43
CA ASP A 413 12.98 -31.73 -8.85
C ASP A 413 12.99 -31.08 -7.47
N LYS A 414 14.04 -31.29 -6.67
CA LYS A 414 14.21 -30.58 -5.38
C LYS A 414 14.45 -29.08 -5.59
N VAL A 415 15.25 -28.73 -6.60
CA VAL A 415 15.52 -27.35 -6.99
C VAL A 415 14.21 -26.66 -7.43
N ASN A 416 13.39 -27.34 -8.21
CA ASN A 416 12.11 -26.82 -8.68
C ASN A 416 11.13 -26.60 -7.50
N ALA A 417 11.03 -27.54 -6.58
CA ALA A 417 10.15 -27.42 -5.41
C ALA A 417 10.55 -26.26 -4.50
N GLU A 418 11.84 -26.08 -4.23
CA GLU A 418 12.33 -24.97 -3.41
C GLU A 418 12.13 -23.63 -4.10
N ALA A 419 12.36 -23.54 -5.40
CA ALA A 419 12.13 -22.34 -6.19
C ALA A 419 10.64 -21.97 -6.26
N SER A 420 9.73 -22.96 -6.32
CA SER A 420 8.29 -22.68 -6.27
C SER A 420 7.88 -22.08 -4.94
N ILE A 421 8.46 -22.53 -3.83
CA ILE A 421 8.25 -21.97 -2.50
C ILE A 421 8.80 -20.53 -2.45
N GLU A 422 9.99 -20.28 -2.97
CA GLU A 422 10.58 -18.93 -3.01
C GLU A 422 9.70 -17.98 -3.82
N ILE A 423 9.27 -18.35 -5.01
CA ILE A 423 8.43 -17.50 -5.87
C ILE A 423 7.07 -17.25 -5.21
N TYR A 424 6.43 -18.29 -4.70
CA TYR A 424 5.11 -18.16 -4.13
C TYR A 424 5.14 -17.50 -2.75
N GLU A 425 5.90 -18.06 -1.80
CA GLU A 425 5.87 -17.64 -0.40
C GLU A 425 6.70 -16.37 -0.15
N GLU A 426 7.86 -16.24 -0.78
CA GLU A 426 8.75 -15.13 -0.50
C GLU A 426 8.50 -13.92 -1.38
N ILE A 427 8.27 -14.12 -2.68
CA ILE A 427 8.03 -12.99 -3.58
C ILE A 427 6.55 -12.66 -3.64
N PHE A 428 5.68 -13.60 -4.00
CA PHE A 428 4.26 -13.30 -4.17
C PHE A 428 3.55 -12.97 -2.85
N CYS A 429 3.74 -13.79 -1.80
CA CYS A 429 3.08 -13.56 -0.52
C CYS A 429 3.62 -12.34 0.24
N SER A 430 4.81 -11.82 -0.10
CA SER A 430 5.28 -10.55 0.45
C SER A 430 4.42 -9.34 0.02
N ARG A 431 3.49 -9.52 -0.91
CA ARG A 431 2.43 -8.55 -1.26
C ARG A 431 1.57 -8.13 -0.07
N GLY A 432 1.56 -8.88 1.02
CA GLY A 432 0.92 -8.44 2.28
C GLY A 432 1.42 -7.07 2.79
N GLU A 433 2.57 -6.59 2.30
CA GLU A 433 3.02 -5.21 2.52
C GLU A 433 2.11 -4.18 1.84
N ASP A 434 1.64 -4.47 0.63
CA ASP A 434 0.76 -3.58 -0.14
C ASP A 434 -0.64 -3.54 0.44
N GLU A 435 -1.15 -4.67 0.94
CA GLU A 435 -2.40 -4.71 1.69
C GLU A 435 -2.32 -3.80 2.93
N ARG A 436 -1.15 -3.76 3.58
CA ARG A 436 -0.89 -2.83 4.69
C ARG A 436 -0.87 -1.38 4.20
N LEU A 437 -0.19 -1.09 3.09
CA LEU A 437 -0.14 0.25 2.50
C LEU A 437 -1.53 0.73 2.11
N ASN A 438 -2.32 -0.10 1.43
CA ASN A 438 -3.71 0.20 1.11
C ASN A 438 -4.56 0.48 2.35
N CYS A 439 -4.40 -0.33 3.40
CA CYS A 439 -5.09 -0.12 4.67
C CYS A 439 -4.67 1.21 5.32
N GLU A 440 -3.37 1.54 5.36
CA GLU A 440 -2.86 2.78 5.93
C GLU A 440 -3.30 4.00 5.10
N TRP A 441 -3.30 3.91 3.77
CA TRP A 441 -3.79 4.97 2.89
C TRP A 441 -5.28 5.25 3.13
N LYS A 442 -6.11 4.21 3.15
CA LYS A 442 -7.56 4.34 3.36
C LYS A 442 -7.91 4.85 4.75
N SER A 443 -7.33 4.24 5.79
CA SER A 443 -7.71 4.50 7.18
C SER A 443 -6.84 5.57 7.85
N SER A 444 -5.51 5.44 7.75
CA SER A 444 -4.59 6.34 8.45
C SER A 444 -4.40 7.67 7.72
N CYS A 445 -4.41 7.68 6.38
CA CYS A 445 -4.37 8.91 5.59
C CYS A 445 -5.75 9.41 5.18
N CYS A 446 -6.81 8.75 5.66
CA CYS A 446 -8.21 9.16 5.47
C CYS A 446 -8.68 9.21 4.01
N ALA A 447 -8.07 8.40 3.12
CA ALA A 447 -8.45 8.38 1.70
C ALA A 447 -9.84 7.78 1.44
N ALA A 448 -10.33 6.93 2.36
CA ALA A 448 -11.70 6.39 2.28
C ALA A 448 -12.80 7.46 2.48
N ARG A 449 -12.44 8.66 2.94
CA ARG A 449 -13.39 9.75 3.14
C ARG A 449 -13.55 10.56 1.85
N CYS A 450 -14.50 10.20 0.99
CA CYS A 450 -14.87 10.94 -0.21
C CYS A 450 -16.08 11.83 0.06
N SER A 451 -15.84 13.01 0.64
CA SER A 451 -16.90 13.96 1.06
C SER A 451 -17.29 14.95 -0.04
N LEU A 452 -16.64 14.93 -1.19
CA LEU A 452 -16.93 15.81 -2.32
C LEU A 452 -17.87 15.15 -3.33
N ASN A 453 -18.72 15.93 -4.00
CA ASN A 453 -19.61 15.39 -5.03
C ASN A 453 -18.88 15.09 -6.35
N GLY A 454 -17.84 15.87 -6.67
CA GLY A 454 -17.09 15.76 -7.92
C GLY A 454 -16.17 14.55 -7.96
N PHE A 455 -16.12 13.86 -9.09
CA PHE A 455 -15.22 12.72 -9.32
C PHE A 455 -13.74 13.14 -9.34
N PHE A 456 -13.40 14.20 -10.10
CA PHE A 456 -12.03 14.70 -10.19
C PHE A 456 -11.62 15.46 -8.93
N ALA A 457 -12.55 16.10 -8.24
CA ALA A 457 -12.31 16.69 -6.92
C ALA A 457 -11.91 15.62 -5.90
N ASN A 458 -12.61 14.47 -5.85
CA ASN A 458 -12.21 13.32 -5.03
C ASN A 458 -10.89 12.71 -5.51
N SER A 459 -10.62 12.69 -6.82
CA SER A 459 -9.33 12.22 -7.37
C SER A 459 -8.16 13.08 -6.90
N LEU A 460 -8.30 14.43 -6.94
CA LEU A 460 -7.32 15.35 -6.36
C LEU A 460 -7.13 15.12 -4.87
N ARG A 461 -8.22 14.94 -4.12
CA ARG A 461 -8.18 14.66 -2.69
C ARG A 461 -7.45 13.34 -2.40
N MET A 462 -7.72 12.29 -3.16
CA MET A 462 -7.02 10.99 -3.06
C MET A 462 -5.51 11.15 -3.35
N THR A 463 -5.15 11.96 -4.33
CA THR A 463 -3.75 12.30 -4.63
C THR A 463 -3.09 13.01 -3.44
N ILE A 464 -3.74 14.00 -2.83
CA ILE A 464 -3.20 14.70 -1.66
C ILE A 464 -3.04 13.73 -0.47
N THR A 465 -3.98 12.79 -0.26
CA THR A 465 -3.82 11.74 0.78
C THR A 465 -2.64 10.82 0.51
N LEU A 466 -2.36 10.52 -0.77
CA LEU A 466 -1.17 9.76 -1.16
C LEU A 466 0.11 10.53 -0.86
N VAL A 467 0.13 11.84 -1.12
CA VAL A 467 1.27 12.72 -0.80
C VAL A 467 1.54 12.73 0.72
N VAL A 468 0.49 12.81 1.55
CA VAL A 468 0.64 12.67 3.02
C VAL A 468 1.28 11.32 3.35
N MET A 469 0.84 10.26 2.69
CA MET A 469 1.42 8.93 2.91
C MET A 469 2.89 8.88 2.49
N GLN A 470 3.26 9.49 1.36
CA GLN A 470 4.66 9.59 0.91
C GLN A 470 5.55 10.33 1.91
N ILE A 471 5.08 11.46 2.46
CA ILE A 471 5.77 12.20 3.53
C ILE A 471 5.96 11.32 4.78
N MET A 472 4.94 10.57 5.18
CA MET A 472 5.00 9.65 6.32
C MET A 472 5.92 8.46 6.05
N GLU A 473 5.95 7.92 4.83
CA GLU A 473 6.88 6.85 4.45
C GLU A 473 8.34 7.33 4.47
N GLU A 474 8.60 8.52 3.97
CA GLU A 474 9.93 9.12 4.05
C GLU A 474 10.40 9.28 5.50
N LEU A 475 9.52 9.75 6.39
CA LEU A 475 9.79 9.82 7.83
C LEU A 475 10.01 8.42 8.42
N ARG A 476 9.15 7.46 8.11
CA ARG A 476 9.27 6.05 8.55
C ARG A 476 10.64 5.47 8.19
N HIS A 477 11.11 5.70 6.98
CA HIS A 477 12.43 5.26 6.55
C HIS A 477 13.57 5.95 7.31
N ALA A 478 13.44 7.24 7.60
CA ALA A 478 14.43 7.94 8.44
C ALA A 478 14.50 7.33 9.85
N LEU A 479 13.35 7.02 10.43
CA LEU A 479 13.26 6.36 11.74
C LEU A 479 13.91 4.97 11.72
N LEU A 480 13.62 4.16 10.70
CA LEU A 480 14.19 2.81 10.56
C LEU A 480 15.71 2.81 10.42
N ARG A 481 16.27 3.75 9.65
CA ARG A 481 17.74 3.85 9.46
C ARG A 481 18.49 4.07 10.77
N ARG A 482 17.93 4.88 11.68
CA ARG A 482 18.56 5.21 12.96
C ARG A 482 18.28 4.19 14.06
N GLU A 483 17.21 3.43 13.94
CA GLU A 483 16.85 2.37 14.90
C GLU A 483 17.60 1.04 14.65
N GLN A 484 18.34 0.91 13.53
CA GLN A 484 19.16 -0.28 13.30
C GLN A 484 20.31 -0.31 14.32
N PRO A 485 20.35 -1.31 15.21
CA PRO A 485 21.44 -1.38 16.19
C PRO A 485 22.74 -1.67 15.46
N HIS A 486 23.75 -0.83 15.70
CA HIS A 486 25.13 -1.03 15.21
C HIS A 486 25.82 -2.30 15.76
N LYS A 487 25.16 -3.10 16.60
CA LYS A 487 25.70 -4.35 17.14
C LYS A 487 24.68 -5.49 17.03
N PRO A 488 25.09 -6.66 16.52
CA PRO A 488 24.23 -7.84 16.58
C PRO A 488 24.03 -8.21 18.07
N LEU A 489 22.77 -8.18 18.51
CA LEU A 489 22.41 -8.69 19.83
C LEU A 489 22.91 -10.13 19.96
N LYS A 490 23.86 -10.38 20.88
CA LYS A 490 24.31 -11.72 21.25
C LYS A 490 23.08 -12.61 21.50
N LYS A 491 22.98 -13.71 20.76
CA LYS A 491 21.91 -14.69 20.90
C LYS A 491 21.86 -15.20 22.34
N ARG A 492 20.95 -14.68 23.14
CA ARG A 492 20.58 -15.29 24.40
C ARG A 492 19.73 -16.53 24.09
N ARG A 493 20.30 -17.72 24.32
CA ARG A 493 19.59 -19.00 24.26
C ARG A 493 18.44 -18.94 25.29
N SER A 494 17.19 -18.81 24.85
CA SER A 494 16.02 -19.11 25.68
C SER A 494 15.08 -20.05 24.93
N ARG A 495 14.82 -21.16 25.55
CA ARG A 495 13.89 -22.20 25.12
C ARG A 495 12.45 -21.69 25.17
N LYS A 496 11.64 -22.07 24.17
CA LYS A 496 10.16 -21.99 24.08
C LYS A 496 9.54 -20.59 24.07
N ARG A 497 9.19 -20.12 22.86
CA ARG A 497 8.00 -19.34 22.44
C ARG A 497 8.19 -18.81 21.01
N ASN A 498 7.87 -19.65 20.01
CA ASN A 498 8.20 -19.34 18.60
C ASN A 498 7.19 -18.44 17.84
N THR A 499 5.99 -18.20 18.34
CA THR A 499 4.96 -17.47 17.60
C THR A 499 4.99 -15.94 17.78
N THR A 500 5.30 -15.48 18.99
CA THR A 500 5.35 -14.03 19.29
C THR A 500 6.59 -13.34 18.74
N ARG A 501 7.70 -14.08 18.55
CA ARG A 501 8.96 -13.53 18.03
C ARG A 501 8.97 -13.27 16.52
N ALA A 502 8.30 -14.09 15.73
CA ALA A 502 8.16 -13.86 14.30
C ALA A 502 7.37 -12.58 14.02
N HIS A 503 6.27 -12.38 14.75
CA HIS A 503 5.44 -11.18 14.63
C HIS A 503 6.15 -9.89 15.11
N CYS A 504 7.00 -9.99 16.14
CA CYS A 504 7.82 -8.85 16.60
C CYS A 504 8.99 -8.54 15.66
N ALA A 505 9.57 -9.55 14.99
CA ALA A 505 10.62 -9.35 13.99
C ALA A 505 10.07 -8.71 12.71
N GLU A 506 8.86 -9.09 12.31
CA GLU A 506 8.14 -8.53 11.18
C GLU A 506 7.74 -7.06 11.44
N LYS A 507 7.26 -6.73 12.63
CA LYS A 507 7.00 -5.33 13.04
C LYS A 507 8.25 -4.45 13.03
N ARG A 508 9.44 -5.00 13.32
CA ARG A 508 10.72 -4.27 13.24
C ARG A 508 11.18 -4.00 11.81
N ARG A 509 10.73 -4.80 10.83
CA ARG A 509 11.12 -4.66 9.42
C ARG A 509 10.45 -3.44 8.76
N TYR A 510 9.21 -3.13 9.13
CA TYR A 510 8.40 -2.10 8.48
C TYR A 510 8.32 -0.79 9.27
N GLY A 511 8.93 -0.71 10.44
CA GLY A 511 8.85 0.47 11.30
C GLY A 511 7.47 0.71 11.91
N PRO A 512 7.30 1.88 12.54
CA PRO A 512 6.02 2.25 13.13
C PRO A 512 4.96 2.49 12.05
N THR A 513 3.72 2.09 12.31
CA THR A 513 2.58 2.42 11.43
C THR A 513 2.33 3.93 11.39
N ILE A 514 1.71 4.44 10.33
CA ILE A 514 1.31 5.86 10.24
C ILE A 514 0.45 6.26 11.44
N ARG A 515 -0.42 5.37 11.91
CA ARG A 515 -1.21 5.59 13.13
C ARG A 515 -0.32 5.83 14.36
N LEU A 516 0.75 5.04 14.54
CA LEU A 516 1.68 5.22 15.66
C LEU A 516 2.50 6.49 15.50
N ILE A 517 2.96 6.81 14.28
CA ILE A 517 3.66 8.07 13.99
C ILE A 517 2.77 9.25 14.37
N ARG A 518 1.51 9.24 13.92
CA ARG A 518 0.55 10.27 14.28
C ARG A 518 0.37 10.40 15.78
N GLN A 519 0.09 9.29 16.47
CA GLN A 519 -0.21 9.29 17.90
C GLN A 519 0.97 9.75 18.77
N PHE A 520 2.18 9.35 18.43
CA PHE A 520 3.35 9.54 19.30
C PHE A 520 4.36 10.58 18.82
N LEU A 521 4.22 11.07 17.58
CA LEU A 521 5.11 12.11 17.04
C LEU A 521 4.36 13.36 16.59
N ILE A 522 3.15 13.25 16.06
CA ILE A 522 2.41 14.40 15.50
C ILE A 522 1.40 14.93 16.52
N CYS A 523 0.50 14.09 17.00
CA CYS A 523 -0.52 14.45 17.96
C CYS A 523 0.02 14.35 19.40
N VAL A 524 1.11 15.06 19.69
CA VAL A 524 1.74 15.11 21.00
C VAL A 524 1.38 16.44 21.64
N PRO A 525 0.86 16.45 22.88
CA PRO A 525 0.58 17.69 23.59
C PRO A 525 1.87 18.51 23.75
N ALA A 526 1.77 19.82 23.55
CA ALA A 526 2.90 20.72 23.77
C ALA A 526 2.41 22.05 24.34
N LYS A 527 3.21 22.66 25.20
CA LYS A 527 3.00 24.04 25.66
C LYS A 527 3.74 24.98 24.72
N ILE A 528 3.05 25.94 24.16
CA ILE A 528 3.60 26.92 23.23
C ILE A 528 4.07 28.15 24.01
N ARG A 529 5.27 28.61 23.73
CA ARG A 529 5.80 29.89 24.22
C ARG A 529 6.25 30.72 23.01
N GLU A 530 5.66 31.86 22.84
CA GLU A 530 6.03 32.82 21.81
C GLU A 530 7.13 33.74 22.36
N LEU A 531 8.29 33.75 21.72
CA LEU A 531 9.40 34.65 21.98
C LEU A 531 9.52 35.57 20.76
N GLN A 532 10.18 36.72 20.91
CA GLN A 532 10.33 37.71 19.83
C GLN A 532 10.88 37.10 18.52
N THR A 533 11.81 36.15 18.61
CA THR A 533 12.51 35.56 17.45
C THR A 533 12.13 34.12 17.14
N ARG A 534 11.37 33.45 18.01
CA ARG A 534 11.03 32.02 17.84
C ARG A 534 9.81 31.61 18.64
N ILE A 535 9.14 30.57 18.15
CA ILE A 535 8.09 29.85 18.88
C ILE A 535 8.70 28.58 19.46
N VAL A 536 8.53 28.34 20.76
CA VAL A 536 9.07 27.18 21.48
C VAL A 536 7.94 26.24 21.87
N PHE A 537 8.01 24.99 21.43
CA PHE A 537 7.11 23.91 21.83
C PHE A 537 7.73 23.11 22.98
N GLY A 538 7.19 23.25 24.17
CA GLY A 538 7.58 22.45 25.35
C GLY A 538 6.81 21.14 25.34
N LEU A 539 7.48 20.02 25.03
CA LEU A 539 6.89 18.69 25.00
C LEU A 539 6.83 18.06 26.40
N PRO A 540 5.83 17.23 26.69
CA PRO A 540 5.80 16.45 27.93
C PRO A 540 6.93 15.40 27.94
N PRO A 541 7.32 14.88 29.11
CA PRO A 541 8.19 13.72 29.18
C PRO A 541 7.63 12.56 28.37
N MET A 542 8.45 11.95 27.54
CA MET A 542 8.09 10.80 26.72
C MET A 542 9.13 9.70 26.86
N PRO A 543 8.78 8.42 26.56
CA PRO A 543 9.73 7.33 26.56
C PRO A 543 10.94 7.63 25.64
N GLU A 544 12.15 7.29 26.06
CA GLU A 544 13.41 7.59 25.36
C GLU A 544 13.38 7.22 23.87
N ALA A 545 12.78 6.07 23.54
CA ALA A 545 12.65 5.64 22.14
C ALA A 545 11.82 6.61 21.28
N TRP A 546 10.79 7.25 21.84
CA TRP A 546 9.98 8.24 21.15
C TRP A 546 10.61 9.62 21.14
N GLN A 547 11.35 9.97 22.19
CA GLN A 547 12.14 11.20 22.21
C GLN A 547 13.17 11.21 21.08
N ARG A 548 13.92 10.13 20.88
CA ARG A 548 14.86 9.98 19.76
C ARG A 548 14.15 10.06 18.39
N ARG A 549 12.95 9.49 18.28
CA ARG A 549 12.14 9.59 17.05
C ARG A 549 11.68 11.03 16.80
N PHE A 550 11.36 11.76 17.84
CA PHE A 550 10.97 13.15 17.71
C PHE A 550 12.14 14.03 17.25
N GLU A 551 13.36 13.76 17.71
CA GLU A 551 14.58 14.40 17.23
C GLU A 551 14.77 14.20 15.71
N ILE A 552 14.53 12.98 15.21
CA ILE A 552 14.56 12.68 13.76
C ILE A 552 13.46 13.43 12.98
N LEU A 553 12.29 13.63 13.59
CA LEU A 553 11.23 14.42 12.98
C LEU A 553 11.61 15.90 12.83
N MET A 554 12.36 16.44 13.79
CA MET A 554 12.81 17.84 13.77
C MET A 554 13.93 18.12 12.75
N GLU A 555 14.73 17.13 12.41
CA GLU A 555 15.74 17.22 11.33
C GLU A 555 15.09 17.34 9.96
#